data_06f758e309d771ddc8305d35c39e5502
#
_entry.id   06f758e309d771ddc8305d35c39e5502
#
_cell.length_a   1.000
_cell.length_b   1.000
_cell.length_c   1.000
_cell.angle_alpha   90.00
_cell.angle_beta   90.00
_cell.angle_gamma   90.00
#
_symmetry.space_group_name_H-M   'P 1'
#
loop_
_entity.id
_entity.type
_entity.pdbx_description
1 polymer ?
#
loop_
_entity_poly.entity_id
_entity_poly.type
_entity_poly.pdbx_seq_one_letter_code
_entity_poly.pdbx_strand_id
1 'polypeptide(L)'
;KLDSINKQKLEAVESHDFELGLKLKRKETTLANKLKKEFTKSKLEEFEKIITKETVRHILSTKTGIPVTDISGCSLPDLTKVERSIKDKYVSQFKAIDSILYHFKRVKTGLQDPNRPLGSFLFVGPTGVGKTYLCELISEYFFYNKQNFLKIDMSEFMEQHSVSKLIGSPPGYVGYGDRSLLCDFIKNNPYSLILLDEIEKAHPDVVNIFLQVLDKGELTDSVGRKINLKNCIIVFTSN
;
A
#
# COMPACT_ATOMS: atom_id res chain seq x y z
N LYS A 1 34.39 31.94 -17.24
CA LYS A 1 35.77 31.63 -17.66
C LYS A 1 35.84 31.01 -19.06
N LEU A 2 35.00 30.02 -19.40
CA LEU A 2 34.94 29.46 -20.77
C LEU A 2 34.45 30.48 -21.78
N ASP A 3 33.45 31.26 -21.46
CA ASP A 3 32.91 32.33 -22.33
C ASP A 3 33.93 33.43 -22.58
N SER A 4 34.75 33.80 -21.58
CA SER A 4 35.82 34.79 -21.74
C SER A 4 36.94 34.28 -22.65
N ILE A 5 37.29 32.98 -22.59
CA ILE A 5 38.29 32.36 -23.46
C ILE A 5 37.75 32.26 -24.91
N ASN A 6 36.45 31.95 -25.07
CA ASN A 6 35.83 31.92 -26.40
C ASN A 6 35.83 33.32 -27.07
N LYS A 7 35.56 34.38 -26.28
CA LYS A 7 35.58 35.76 -26.77
C LYS A 7 37.02 36.17 -27.20
N GLN A 8 38.00 35.88 -26.35
CA GLN A 8 39.43 36.15 -26.68
C GLN A 8 39.94 35.36 -27.89
N LYS A 9 39.40 34.15 -28.10
CA LYS A 9 39.74 33.32 -29.26
C LYS A 9 39.15 33.90 -30.57
N LEU A 10 37.97 34.48 -30.52
CA LEU A 10 37.37 35.19 -31.65
C LEU A 10 38.18 36.43 -32.00
N GLU A 11 38.57 37.22 -30.98
CA GLU A 11 39.42 38.40 -31.16
C GLU A 11 40.82 38.06 -31.73
N ALA A 12 41.41 36.93 -31.31
CA ALA A 12 42.69 36.44 -31.85
C ALA A 12 42.57 35.95 -33.30
N VAL A 13 41.41 35.44 -33.73
CA VAL A 13 41.16 35.05 -35.12
C VAL A 13 41.00 36.29 -36.00
N GLU A 14 40.30 37.31 -35.52
CA GLU A 14 40.12 38.59 -36.24
C GLU A 14 41.43 39.35 -36.40
N SER A 15 42.33 39.26 -35.43
CA SER A 15 43.67 39.87 -35.46
C SER A 15 44.74 39.04 -36.21
N HIS A 16 44.37 37.89 -36.78
CA HIS A 16 45.26 36.94 -37.47
C HIS A 16 46.44 36.42 -36.62
N ASP A 17 46.26 36.43 -35.24
CA ASP A 17 47.21 35.88 -34.31
C ASP A 17 46.96 34.39 -34.03
N PHE A 18 47.46 33.54 -34.93
CA PHE A 18 47.26 32.10 -34.87
C PHE A 18 47.99 31.42 -33.70
N GLU A 19 49.08 32.01 -33.20
CA GLU A 19 49.75 31.45 -32.02
C GLU A 19 48.96 31.65 -30.74
N LEU A 20 48.35 32.81 -30.55
CA LEU A 20 47.47 33.10 -29.43
C LEU A 20 46.20 32.25 -29.52
N GLY A 21 45.65 32.10 -30.70
CA GLY A 21 44.49 31.23 -30.95
C GLY A 21 44.72 29.76 -30.57
N LEU A 22 45.92 29.22 -30.88
CA LEU A 22 46.31 27.87 -30.51
C LEU A 22 46.51 27.69 -28.99
N LYS A 23 47.09 28.69 -28.31
CA LYS A 23 47.26 28.69 -26.85
C LYS A 23 45.91 28.75 -26.14
N LEU A 24 44.96 29.54 -26.62
CA LEU A 24 43.60 29.65 -26.08
C LEU A 24 42.79 28.35 -26.29
N LYS A 25 42.91 27.71 -27.45
CA LYS A 25 42.29 26.42 -27.74
C LYS A 25 42.77 25.30 -26.80
N ARG A 26 44.09 25.26 -26.50
CA ARG A 26 44.64 24.32 -25.52
C ARG A 26 44.11 24.56 -24.11
N LYS A 27 43.98 25.85 -23.69
CA LYS A 27 43.36 26.21 -22.40
C LYS A 27 41.91 25.85 -22.33
N GLU A 28 41.15 26.07 -23.38
CA GLU A 28 39.72 25.66 -23.50
C GLU A 28 39.56 24.15 -23.33
N THR A 29 40.34 23.35 -24.06
CA THR A 29 40.31 21.89 -23.99
C THR A 29 40.66 21.35 -22.59
N THR A 30 41.66 22.00 -21.94
CA THR A 30 42.09 21.61 -20.60
C THR A 30 41.00 21.92 -19.55
N LEU A 31 40.34 23.08 -19.66
CA LEU A 31 39.23 23.47 -18.79
C LEU A 31 37.97 22.61 -19.03
N ALA A 32 37.63 22.31 -20.28
CA ALA A 32 36.52 21.42 -20.63
C ALA A 32 36.74 20.01 -20.08
N ASN A 33 37.98 19.49 -20.15
CA ASN A 33 38.32 18.19 -19.58
C ASN A 33 38.27 18.17 -18.04
N LYS A 34 38.66 19.28 -17.38
CA LYS A 34 38.53 19.43 -15.93
C LYS A 34 37.07 19.47 -15.51
N LEU A 35 36.22 20.25 -16.18
CA LEU A 35 34.77 20.29 -15.92
C LEU A 35 34.12 18.95 -16.15
N LYS A 36 34.47 18.23 -17.23
CA LYS A 36 33.96 16.84 -17.43
C LYS A 36 34.37 15.93 -16.28
N LYS A 37 35.60 15.99 -15.78
CA LYS A 37 36.03 15.16 -14.65
C LYS A 37 35.31 15.52 -13.35
N GLU A 38 35.14 16.80 -13.06
CA GLU A 38 34.36 17.23 -11.87
C GLU A 38 32.89 16.87 -11.97
N PHE A 39 32.29 17.02 -13.16
CA PHE A 39 30.89 16.60 -13.39
C PHE A 39 30.71 15.09 -13.28
N THR A 40 31.70 14.31 -13.70
CA THR A 40 31.66 12.85 -13.54
C THR A 40 31.87 12.45 -12.09
N LYS A 41 32.68 13.16 -11.35
CA LYS A 41 32.95 12.92 -9.93
C LYS A 41 31.74 13.29 -9.06
N SER A 42 31.12 14.45 -9.31
CA SER A 42 29.89 14.85 -8.60
C SER A 42 28.69 13.93 -8.91
N LYS A 43 28.56 13.44 -10.17
CA LYS A 43 27.57 12.43 -10.50
C LYS A 43 27.85 11.09 -9.81
N LEU A 44 29.11 10.67 -9.69
CA LEU A 44 29.46 9.44 -8.96
C LEU A 44 29.22 9.59 -7.46
N GLU A 45 29.47 10.74 -6.87
CA GLU A 45 29.17 11.04 -5.46
C GLU A 45 27.65 11.12 -5.20
N GLU A 46 26.83 11.53 -6.18
CA GLU A 46 25.36 11.45 -6.11
C GLU A 46 24.83 10.01 -6.26
N PHE A 47 25.55 9.12 -6.95
CA PHE A 47 25.18 7.72 -7.11
C PHE A 47 25.66 6.80 -5.97
N GLU A 48 26.56 7.25 -5.10
CA GLU A 48 26.87 6.57 -3.83
C GLU A 48 25.85 6.89 -2.72
N LYS A 49 24.59 7.07 -3.05
CA LYS A 49 23.54 7.00 -2.04
C LYS A 49 23.41 5.54 -1.63
N ILE A 50 24.14 5.19 -0.58
CA ILE A 50 24.02 3.90 0.11
C ILE A 50 22.52 3.69 0.39
N ILE A 51 21.95 2.62 -0.16
CA ILE A 51 20.59 2.23 0.14
C ILE A 51 20.55 1.83 1.62
N THR A 52 20.11 2.75 2.46
CA THR A 52 19.97 2.50 3.90
C THR A 52 18.63 1.83 4.18
N LYS A 53 18.52 1.18 5.34
CA LYS A 53 17.22 0.66 5.82
C LYS A 53 16.15 1.76 5.85
N GLU A 54 16.53 3.00 6.12
CA GLU A 54 15.63 4.16 6.14
C GLU A 54 15.12 4.52 4.76
N THR A 55 15.96 4.46 3.73
CA THR A 55 15.55 4.70 2.33
C THR A 55 14.52 3.65 1.89
N VAL A 56 14.74 2.37 2.22
CA VAL A 56 13.78 1.30 1.91
C VAL A 56 12.47 1.50 2.66
N ARG A 57 12.53 1.88 3.95
CA ARG A 57 11.33 2.18 4.74
C ARG A 57 10.53 3.34 4.16
N HIS A 58 11.21 4.41 3.72
CA HIS A 58 10.57 5.57 3.12
C HIS A 58 9.83 5.21 1.81
N ILE A 59 10.47 4.40 0.95
CA ILE A 59 9.86 3.92 -0.29
C ILE A 59 8.66 3.02 0.00
N LEU A 60 8.78 2.12 0.98
CA LEU A 60 7.67 1.28 1.43
C LEU A 60 6.52 2.13 1.97
N SER A 61 6.81 3.10 2.83
CA SER A 61 5.81 4.04 3.36
C SER A 61 5.06 4.77 2.24
N THR A 62 5.78 5.25 1.24
CA THR A 62 5.18 5.96 0.10
C THR A 62 4.28 5.03 -0.75
N LYS A 63 4.66 3.76 -0.90
CA LYS A 63 3.87 2.78 -1.67
C LYS A 63 2.67 2.22 -0.91
N THR A 64 2.81 1.97 0.38
CA THR A 64 1.78 1.31 1.20
C THR A 64 0.91 2.28 1.98
N GLY A 65 1.33 3.55 2.10
CA GLY A 65 0.66 4.55 2.95
C GLY A 65 0.91 4.34 4.46
N ILE A 66 1.71 3.35 4.84
CA ILE A 66 2.03 3.06 6.25
C ILE A 66 3.13 4.05 6.71
N PRO A 67 2.98 4.74 7.84
CA PRO A 67 4.02 5.62 8.38
C PRO A 67 5.36 4.91 8.56
N VAL A 68 6.46 5.60 8.28
CA VAL A 68 7.84 5.05 8.39
C VAL A 68 8.11 4.51 9.80
N THR A 69 7.54 5.13 10.82
CA THR A 69 7.63 4.72 12.23
C THR A 69 7.08 3.32 12.47
N ASP A 70 6.07 2.91 11.71
CA ASP A 70 5.36 1.65 11.90
C ASP A 70 5.96 0.51 11.05
N ILE A 71 6.82 0.84 10.07
CA ILE A 71 7.55 -0.14 9.24
C ILE A 71 8.74 -0.77 10.00
N SER A 72 9.11 -0.24 11.16
CA SER A 72 10.29 -0.71 11.92
C SER A 72 10.10 -2.02 12.71
N GLY A 73 8.92 -2.56 12.70
CA GLY A 73 8.55 -3.86 13.30
C GLY A 73 7.09 -4.08 12.97
N CYS A 74 6.53 -5.27 13.12
CA CYS A 74 5.09 -5.56 12.96
C CYS A 74 4.25 -4.72 13.95
N SER A 75 4.33 -3.41 13.87
CA SER A 75 3.69 -2.51 14.83
C SER A 75 2.41 -2.00 14.23
N LEU A 76 1.32 -2.59 14.69
CA LEU A 76 0.04 -1.91 14.70
C LEU A 76 0.25 -0.50 15.26
N PRO A 77 -0.54 0.49 14.82
CA PRO A 77 -0.46 1.86 15.31
C PRO A 77 -0.51 1.92 16.85
N ASP A 78 -0.19 3.06 17.41
CA ASP A 78 -0.33 3.28 18.85
C ASP A 78 -1.81 3.13 19.24
N LEU A 79 -2.13 1.94 19.77
CA LEU A 79 -3.50 1.56 20.11
C LEU A 79 -4.16 2.50 21.10
N THR A 80 -3.37 3.21 21.93
CA THR A 80 -3.90 4.20 22.88
C THR A 80 -4.42 5.44 22.15
N LYS A 81 -3.72 5.87 21.11
CA LYS A 81 -4.18 6.99 20.27
C LYS A 81 -5.38 6.60 19.44
N VAL A 82 -5.35 5.39 18.86
CA VAL A 82 -6.47 4.83 18.09
C VAL A 82 -7.73 4.74 18.96
N GLU A 83 -7.60 4.23 20.18
CA GLU A 83 -8.70 4.13 21.15
C GLU A 83 -9.36 5.49 21.40
N ARG A 84 -8.57 6.52 21.72
CA ARG A 84 -9.08 7.87 21.95
C ARG A 84 -9.80 8.41 20.70
N SER A 85 -9.16 8.32 19.55
CA SER A 85 -9.71 8.85 18.31
C SER A 85 -11.00 8.17 17.86
N ILE A 86 -11.12 6.85 18.10
CA ILE A 86 -12.37 6.13 17.82
C ILE A 86 -13.44 6.53 18.83
N LYS A 87 -13.13 6.57 20.14
CA LYS A 87 -14.09 6.93 21.19
C LYS A 87 -14.58 8.36 21.08
N ASP A 88 -13.78 9.29 20.56
CA ASP A 88 -14.16 10.68 20.32
C ASP A 88 -15.16 10.84 19.17
N LYS A 89 -15.04 9.99 18.13
CA LYS A 89 -15.90 10.04 16.93
C LYS A 89 -17.11 9.12 17.02
N TYR A 90 -16.99 7.99 17.72
CA TYR A 90 -18.02 6.98 17.81
C TYR A 90 -18.74 7.06 19.15
N VAL A 91 -19.95 7.57 19.11
CA VAL A 91 -20.78 7.76 20.32
C VAL A 91 -21.47 6.44 20.68
N SER A 92 -21.21 5.93 21.89
CA SER A 92 -21.77 4.68 22.45
C SER A 92 -21.02 3.39 22.00
N GLN A 93 -21.51 2.23 22.42
CA GLN A 93 -20.95 0.89 22.11
C GLN A 93 -19.47 0.69 22.51
N PHE A 94 -19.02 1.33 23.59
CA PHE A 94 -17.62 1.26 24.04
C PHE A 94 -17.13 -0.17 24.27
N LYS A 95 -18.03 -1.09 24.71
CA LYS A 95 -17.68 -2.52 24.88
C LYS A 95 -17.23 -3.18 23.57
N ALA A 96 -17.86 -2.84 22.44
CA ALA A 96 -17.47 -3.37 21.14
C ALA A 96 -16.08 -2.85 20.74
N ILE A 97 -15.86 -1.54 20.93
CA ILE A 97 -14.55 -0.91 20.67
C ILE A 97 -13.46 -1.55 21.53
N ASP A 98 -13.71 -1.70 22.83
CA ASP A 98 -12.75 -2.30 23.77
C ASP A 98 -12.41 -3.76 23.40
N SER A 99 -13.40 -4.55 22.94
CA SER A 99 -13.18 -5.93 22.47
C SER A 99 -12.30 -5.98 21.23
N ILE A 100 -12.50 -5.08 20.27
CA ILE A 100 -11.69 -4.97 19.06
C ILE A 100 -10.26 -4.56 19.42
N LEU A 101 -10.11 -3.54 20.26
CA LEU A 101 -8.78 -3.07 20.70
C LEU A 101 -8.04 -4.12 21.52
N TYR A 102 -8.75 -4.89 22.35
CA TYR A 102 -8.17 -6.02 23.09
C TYR A 102 -7.61 -7.09 22.14
N HIS A 103 -8.34 -7.41 21.08
CA HIS A 103 -7.85 -8.32 20.04
C HIS A 103 -6.56 -7.78 19.40
N PHE A 104 -6.50 -6.51 19.02
CA PHE A 104 -5.30 -5.93 18.44
C PHE A 104 -4.13 -5.80 19.42
N LYS A 105 -4.40 -5.60 20.71
CA LYS A 105 -3.35 -5.69 21.76
C LYS A 105 -2.71 -7.08 21.75
N ARG A 106 -3.50 -8.15 21.62
CA ARG A 106 -2.99 -9.54 21.50
C ARG A 106 -2.17 -9.74 20.21
N VAL A 107 -2.65 -9.23 19.09
CA VAL A 107 -1.90 -9.29 17.82
C VAL A 107 -0.53 -8.62 17.96
N LYS A 108 -0.50 -7.44 18.59
CA LYS A 108 0.75 -6.68 18.82
C LYS A 108 1.77 -7.42 19.69
N THR A 109 1.32 -8.28 20.58
CA THR A 109 2.22 -9.13 21.42
C THR A 109 2.68 -10.41 20.72
N GLY A 110 2.28 -10.64 19.46
CA GLY A 110 2.64 -11.85 18.71
C GLY A 110 1.87 -13.11 19.12
N LEU A 111 0.79 -12.97 19.90
CA LEU A 111 -0.06 -14.09 20.35
C LEU A 111 -1.14 -14.48 19.33
N GLN A 112 -0.91 -14.21 18.07
CA GLN A 112 -1.82 -14.55 16.98
C GLN A 112 -1.24 -15.71 16.15
N ASP A 113 -2.13 -16.53 15.59
CA ASP A 113 -1.77 -17.52 14.58
C ASP A 113 -1.33 -16.80 13.29
N PRO A 114 -0.06 -16.99 12.84
CA PRO A 114 0.45 -16.31 11.65
C PRO A 114 -0.22 -16.77 10.34
N ASN A 115 -1.03 -17.83 10.39
CA ASN A 115 -1.74 -18.36 9.23
C ASN A 115 -3.16 -17.83 9.08
N ARG A 116 -3.64 -16.99 10.00
CA ARG A 116 -4.98 -16.41 9.97
C ARG A 116 -4.95 -14.92 9.62
N PRO A 117 -6.08 -14.35 9.17
CA PRO A 117 -6.20 -12.90 9.02
C PRO A 117 -5.83 -12.12 10.28
N LEU A 118 -5.38 -10.88 10.14
CA LEU A 118 -4.98 -10.00 11.24
C LEU A 118 -6.09 -9.83 12.28
N GLY A 119 -7.34 -9.84 11.84
CA GLY A 119 -8.53 -9.86 12.69
C GLY A 119 -9.74 -10.32 11.91
N SER A 120 -10.64 -11.02 12.58
CA SER A 120 -11.94 -11.40 12.04
C SER A 120 -13.02 -11.10 13.07
N PHE A 121 -14.02 -10.35 12.66
CA PHE A 121 -15.09 -9.88 13.55
C PHE A 121 -16.45 -10.10 12.91
N LEU A 122 -17.44 -10.43 13.74
CA LEU A 122 -18.84 -10.47 13.36
C LEU A 122 -19.59 -9.39 14.15
N PHE A 123 -20.15 -8.41 13.44
CA PHE A 123 -20.95 -7.34 14.01
C PHE A 123 -22.44 -7.67 13.82
N VAL A 124 -23.10 -8.01 14.90
CA VAL A 124 -24.53 -8.33 14.91
C VAL A 124 -25.30 -7.19 15.57
N GLY A 125 -26.42 -6.79 14.97
CA GLY A 125 -27.29 -5.77 15.53
C GLY A 125 -28.17 -5.10 14.45
N PRO A 126 -29.21 -4.36 14.85
CA PRO A 126 -30.15 -3.74 13.92
C PRO A 126 -29.48 -2.75 12.98
N THR A 127 -30.17 -2.42 11.89
CA THR A 127 -29.71 -1.38 10.94
C THR A 127 -29.59 -0.01 11.63
N GLY A 128 -28.65 0.81 11.16
CA GLY A 128 -28.50 2.20 11.66
C GLY A 128 -27.71 2.35 12.96
N VAL A 129 -27.24 1.27 13.62
CA VAL A 129 -26.44 1.37 14.85
C VAL A 129 -24.97 1.75 14.61
N GLY A 130 -24.55 1.90 13.36
CA GLY A 130 -23.20 2.37 13.01
C GLY A 130 -22.18 1.25 12.75
N LYS A 131 -22.61 0.00 12.45
CA LYS A 131 -21.68 -1.11 12.14
C LYS A 131 -20.69 -0.75 11.05
N THR A 132 -21.16 -0.26 9.91
CA THR A 132 -20.33 0.17 8.77
C THR A 132 -19.42 1.34 9.14
N TYR A 133 -19.95 2.33 9.86
CA TYR A 133 -19.17 3.49 10.29
C TYR A 133 -18.01 3.09 11.22
N LEU A 134 -18.21 2.14 12.11
CA LEU A 134 -17.13 1.62 12.96
C LEU A 134 -16.03 0.95 12.10
N CYS A 135 -16.39 0.21 11.05
CA CYS A 135 -15.42 -0.38 10.12
C CYS A 135 -14.61 0.69 9.38
N GLU A 136 -15.25 1.77 8.94
CA GLU A 136 -14.56 2.91 8.30
C GLU A 136 -13.56 3.56 9.25
N LEU A 137 -13.94 3.80 10.51
CA LEU A 137 -13.03 4.33 11.53
C LEU A 137 -11.86 3.38 11.81
N ILE A 138 -12.11 2.08 11.95
CA ILE A 138 -11.06 1.09 12.13
C ILE A 138 -10.10 1.15 10.93
N SER A 139 -10.61 1.17 9.71
CA SER A 139 -9.78 1.24 8.51
C SER A 139 -8.94 2.51 8.47
N GLU A 140 -9.53 3.67 8.75
CA GLU A 140 -8.85 4.97 8.77
C GLU A 140 -7.69 4.99 9.77
N TYR A 141 -7.89 4.46 10.98
CA TYR A 141 -6.89 4.52 12.05
C TYR A 141 -5.87 3.40 12.02
N PHE A 142 -6.21 2.22 11.48
CA PHE A 142 -5.28 1.10 11.40
C PHE A 142 -4.47 1.07 10.12
N PHE A 143 -5.05 1.51 8.99
CA PHE A 143 -4.39 1.43 7.69
C PHE A 143 -4.04 2.80 7.11
N TYR A 144 -4.33 3.90 7.80
CA TYR A 144 -3.96 5.29 7.45
C TYR A 144 -4.40 5.74 6.04
N ASN A 145 -5.18 4.93 5.32
CA ASN A 145 -5.62 5.22 3.97
C ASN A 145 -7.05 4.71 3.75
N LYS A 146 -7.94 5.60 3.34
CA LYS A 146 -9.32 5.25 3.00
C LYS A 146 -9.43 4.29 1.82
N GLN A 147 -8.41 4.22 0.96
CA GLN A 147 -8.35 3.28 -0.16
C GLN A 147 -8.14 1.82 0.31
N ASN A 148 -7.71 1.61 1.53
CA ASN A 148 -7.52 0.29 2.13
C ASN A 148 -8.80 -0.27 2.76
N PHE A 149 -9.95 0.24 2.37
CA PHE A 149 -11.26 -0.21 2.79
C PHE A 149 -12.07 -0.71 1.59
N LEU A 150 -12.49 -1.98 1.65
CA LEU A 150 -13.39 -2.58 0.67
C LEU A 150 -14.69 -2.97 1.37
N LYS A 151 -15.79 -2.36 0.94
CA LYS A 151 -17.12 -2.77 1.34
C LYS A 151 -17.75 -3.61 0.22
N ILE A 152 -18.26 -4.79 0.56
CA ILE A 152 -18.97 -5.68 -0.34
C ILE A 152 -20.34 -5.95 0.26
N ASP A 153 -21.39 -5.61 -0.49
CA ASP A 153 -22.76 -5.91 -0.12
C ASP A 153 -23.09 -7.34 -0.56
N MET A 154 -23.35 -8.21 0.40
CA MET A 154 -23.63 -9.62 0.13
C MET A 154 -24.98 -9.85 -0.52
N SER A 155 -25.88 -8.87 -0.54
CA SER A 155 -27.12 -8.95 -1.30
C SER A 155 -26.90 -9.05 -2.82
N GLU A 156 -25.75 -8.58 -3.32
CA GLU A 156 -25.35 -8.73 -4.73
C GLU A 156 -24.82 -10.13 -5.06
N PHE A 157 -24.63 -10.96 -4.03
CA PHE A 157 -24.01 -12.29 -4.11
C PHE A 157 -24.93 -13.41 -3.65
N MET A 158 -26.22 -13.25 -3.90
CA MET A 158 -27.25 -14.26 -3.55
C MET A 158 -27.25 -15.46 -4.50
N GLU A 159 -26.73 -15.30 -5.71
CA GLU A 159 -26.76 -16.32 -6.74
C GLU A 159 -25.39 -16.98 -6.92
N GLN A 160 -25.37 -18.28 -7.26
CA GLN A 160 -24.14 -19.06 -7.39
C GLN A 160 -23.15 -18.46 -8.40
N HIS A 161 -23.63 -17.94 -9.53
CA HIS A 161 -22.75 -17.36 -10.54
C HIS A 161 -22.09 -16.03 -10.10
N SER A 162 -22.60 -15.39 -9.07
CA SER A 162 -22.01 -14.17 -8.54
C SER A 162 -20.65 -14.40 -7.85
N VAL A 163 -20.31 -15.64 -7.47
CA VAL A 163 -19.00 -16.03 -6.94
C VAL A 163 -17.87 -15.63 -7.90
N SER A 164 -18.11 -15.75 -9.20
CA SER A 164 -17.11 -15.37 -10.23
C SER A 164 -16.75 -13.88 -10.18
N LYS A 165 -17.65 -13.00 -9.75
CA LYS A 165 -17.37 -11.58 -9.58
C LYS A 165 -16.37 -11.32 -8.44
N LEU A 166 -16.35 -12.17 -7.41
CA LEU A 166 -15.44 -12.06 -6.27
C LEU A 166 -14.03 -12.55 -6.60
N ILE A 167 -13.94 -13.78 -7.12
CA ILE A 167 -12.67 -14.50 -7.30
C ILE A 167 -12.23 -14.65 -8.76
N GLY A 168 -13.03 -14.15 -9.70
CA GLY A 168 -12.80 -14.26 -11.14
C GLY A 168 -13.48 -15.49 -11.76
N SER A 169 -13.59 -15.50 -13.09
CA SER A 169 -14.13 -16.63 -13.87
C SER A 169 -13.01 -17.60 -14.30
N PRO A 170 -13.26 -18.92 -14.25
CA PRO A 170 -12.31 -19.90 -14.74
C PRO A 170 -12.05 -19.75 -16.25
N PRO A 171 -10.90 -20.25 -16.78
CA PRO A 171 -10.64 -20.27 -18.20
C PRO A 171 -11.77 -20.98 -18.98
N GLY A 172 -12.21 -20.35 -20.09
CA GLY A 172 -13.27 -20.87 -20.94
C GLY A 172 -14.70 -20.47 -20.55
N TYR A 173 -14.92 -19.77 -19.45
CA TYR A 173 -16.21 -19.24 -19.06
C TYR A 173 -16.36 -17.75 -19.43
N VAL A 174 -17.59 -17.30 -19.57
CA VAL A 174 -17.92 -15.89 -19.82
C VAL A 174 -17.40 -15.05 -18.66
N GLY A 175 -16.71 -13.94 -18.96
CA GLY A 175 -16.06 -13.09 -17.95
C GLY A 175 -14.64 -13.53 -17.61
N TYR A 176 -14.03 -14.49 -18.31
CA TYR A 176 -12.62 -14.79 -18.14
C TYR A 176 -11.77 -13.60 -18.54
N GLY A 177 -10.91 -13.15 -17.62
CA GLY A 177 -10.09 -11.94 -17.80
C GLY A 177 -10.72 -10.66 -17.24
N ASP A 178 -11.98 -10.71 -16.81
CA ASP A 178 -12.59 -9.60 -16.09
C ASP A 178 -11.95 -9.45 -14.69
N ARG A 179 -12.01 -8.23 -14.18
CA ARG A 179 -11.45 -7.93 -12.84
C ARG A 179 -12.25 -8.63 -11.75
N SER A 180 -11.53 -9.34 -10.90
CA SER A 180 -12.09 -9.93 -9.69
C SER A 180 -12.11 -8.90 -8.56
N LEU A 181 -13.29 -8.60 -8.02
CA LEU A 181 -13.47 -7.55 -7.03
C LEU A 181 -12.53 -7.71 -5.81
N LEU A 182 -12.54 -8.89 -5.21
CA LEU A 182 -11.77 -9.18 -4.01
C LEU A 182 -10.29 -9.41 -4.31
N CYS A 183 -9.99 -10.24 -5.31
CA CYS A 183 -8.63 -10.65 -5.60
C CYS A 183 -7.75 -9.49 -6.08
N ASP A 184 -8.27 -8.63 -6.96
CA ASP A 184 -7.52 -7.49 -7.48
C ASP A 184 -7.39 -6.39 -6.43
N PHE A 185 -8.41 -6.20 -5.58
CA PHE A 185 -8.31 -5.28 -4.47
C PHE A 185 -7.19 -5.67 -3.51
N ILE A 186 -7.12 -6.93 -3.08
CA ILE A 186 -6.10 -7.40 -2.12
C ILE A 186 -4.69 -7.36 -2.71
N LYS A 187 -4.52 -7.67 -4.00
CA LYS A 187 -3.23 -7.53 -4.69
C LYS A 187 -2.68 -6.11 -4.62
N ASN A 188 -3.56 -5.12 -4.76
CA ASN A 188 -3.17 -3.71 -4.71
C ASN A 188 -3.08 -3.19 -3.25
N ASN A 189 -3.88 -3.74 -2.34
CA ASN A 189 -4.01 -3.30 -0.96
C ASN A 189 -3.87 -4.49 0.01
N PRO A 190 -2.67 -5.05 0.18
CA PRO A 190 -2.45 -6.24 1.02
C PRO A 190 -2.69 -5.99 2.51
N TYR A 191 -2.69 -4.72 2.94
CA TYR A 191 -3.04 -4.27 4.28
C TYR A 191 -4.35 -3.50 4.20
N SER A 192 -5.47 -4.15 4.44
CA SER A 192 -6.79 -3.57 4.22
C SER A 192 -7.86 -4.14 5.16
N LEU A 193 -8.97 -3.43 5.27
CA LEU A 193 -10.18 -3.91 5.91
C LEU A 193 -11.21 -4.27 4.83
N ILE A 194 -11.73 -5.49 4.95
CA ILE A 194 -12.77 -6.01 4.06
C ILE A 194 -14.04 -6.16 4.90
N LEU A 195 -15.05 -5.41 4.53
CA LEU A 195 -16.39 -5.48 5.13
C LEU A 195 -17.33 -6.26 4.21
N LEU A 196 -17.88 -7.33 4.75
CA LEU A 196 -18.92 -8.14 4.12
C LEU A 196 -20.25 -7.81 4.78
N ASP A 197 -21.01 -6.93 4.13
CA ASP A 197 -22.25 -6.41 4.68
C ASP A 197 -23.40 -7.38 4.40
N GLU A 198 -24.23 -7.67 5.41
CA GLU A 198 -25.39 -8.57 5.35
C GLU A 198 -25.03 -9.99 4.90
N ILE A 199 -24.06 -10.62 5.60
CA ILE A 199 -23.52 -11.96 5.25
C ILE A 199 -24.60 -13.04 5.15
N GLU A 200 -25.72 -12.90 5.87
CA GLU A 200 -26.85 -13.81 5.84
C GLU A 200 -27.54 -13.88 4.48
N LYS A 201 -27.33 -12.90 3.60
CA LYS A 201 -27.90 -12.88 2.24
C LYS A 201 -27.01 -13.58 1.20
N ALA A 202 -25.74 -13.84 1.54
CA ALA A 202 -24.80 -14.45 0.62
C ALA A 202 -25.15 -15.88 0.25
N HIS A 203 -24.87 -16.27 -1.00
CA HIS A 203 -24.93 -17.68 -1.39
C HIS A 203 -23.97 -18.53 -0.54
N PRO A 204 -24.33 -19.78 -0.16
CA PRO A 204 -23.47 -20.65 0.65
C PRO A 204 -22.05 -20.82 0.10
N ASP A 205 -21.87 -20.86 -1.21
CA ASP A 205 -20.54 -20.99 -1.83
C ASP A 205 -19.64 -19.76 -1.54
N VAL A 206 -20.22 -18.55 -1.46
CA VAL A 206 -19.50 -17.33 -1.05
C VAL A 206 -19.08 -17.46 0.42
N VAL A 207 -19.97 -17.92 1.29
CA VAL A 207 -19.63 -18.13 2.71
C VAL A 207 -18.50 -19.14 2.86
N ASN A 208 -18.52 -20.24 2.10
CA ASN A 208 -17.48 -21.28 2.12
C ASN A 208 -16.11 -20.72 1.73
N ILE A 209 -16.03 -19.79 0.78
CA ILE A 209 -14.78 -19.10 0.42
C ILE A 209 -14.21 -18.36 1.63
N PHE A 210 -15.05 -17.61 2.34
CA PHE A 210 -14.58 -16.85 3.51
C PHE A 210 -14.25 -17.75 4.69
N LEU A 211 -14.92 -18.90 4.88
CA LEU A 211 -14.50 -19.89 5.87
C LEU A 211 -13.08 -20.39 5.60
N GLN A 212 -12.72 -20.65 4.33
CA GLN A 212 -11.35 -21.01 3.97
C GLN A 212 -10.36 -19.89 4.30
N VAL A 213 -10.72 -18.64 4.03
CA VAL A 213 -9.91 -17.47 4.34
C VAL A 213 -9.69 -17.34 5.86
N LEU A 214 -10.72 -17.54 6.66
CA LEU A 214 -10.63 -17.47 8.12
C LEU A 214 -9.69 -18.53 8.71
N ASP A 215 -9.64 -19.71 8.08
CA ASP A 215 -8.79 -20.82 8.56
C ASP A 215 -7.34 -20.71 8.11
N LYS A 216 -7.10 -20.35 6.83
CA LYS A 216 -5.78 -20.41 6.21
C LYS A 216 -5.17 -19.03 5.91
N GLY A 217 -5.92 -17.95 6.07
CA GLY A 217 -5.49 -16.61 5.68
C GLY A 217 -5.17 -16.47 4.19
N GLU A 218 -5.64 -17.40 3.36
CA GLU A 218 -5.36 -17.45 1.94
C GLU A 218 -6.63 -17.75 1.15
N LEU A 219 -6.74 -17.17 -0.03
CA LEU A 219 -7.78 -17.41 -1.01
C LEU A 219 -7.13 -17.89 -2.32
N THR A 220 -7.74 -18.88 -2.97
CA THR A 220 -7.33 -19.29 -4.31
C THR A 220 -8.29 -18.67 -5.32
N ASP A 221 -7.74 -17.91 -6.28
CA ASP A 221 -8.54 -17.33 -7.36
C ASP A 221 -8.93 -18.43 -8.40
N SER A 222 -9.80 -18.08 -9.34
CA SER A 222 -10.29 -18.99 -10.38
C SER A 222 -9.21 -19.51 -11.32
N VAL A 223 -8.01 -18.90 -11.33
CA VAL A 223 -6.87 -19.29 -12.16
C VAL A 223 -5.85 -20.14 -11.36
N GLY A 224 -6.15 -20.41 -10.08
CA GLY A 224 -5.29 -21.20 -9.20
C GLY A 224 -4.20 -20.40 -8.48
N ARG A 225 -4.23 -19.05 -8.52
CA ARG A 225 -3.25 -18.22 -7.82
C ARG A 225 -3.67 -18.04 -6.37
N LYS A 226 -2.73 -18.19 -5.45
CA LYS A 226 -2.94 -17.94 -4.03
C LYS A 226 -2.82 -16.46 -3.72
N ILE A 227 -3.79 -15.94 -3.02
CA ILE A 227 -3.89 -14.56 -2.57
C ILE A 227 -3.84 -14.54 -1.05
N ASN A 228 -2.93 -13.77 -0.49
CA ASN A 228 -2.66 -13.72 0.93
C ASN A 228 -3.51 -12.63 1.60
N LEU A 229 -4.33 -13.02 2.58
CA LEU A 229 -5.19 -12.16 3.40
C LEU A 229 -4.73 -12.09 4.86
N LYS A 230 -3.55 -12.61 5.21
CA LYS A 230 -3.06 -12.66 6.60
C LYS A 230 -2.88 -11.27 7.22
N ASN A 231 -2.68 -10.25 6.40
CA ASN A 231 -2.56 -8.86 6.84
C ASN A 231 -3.87 -8.07 6.71
N CYS A 232 -4.96 -8.74 6.37
CA CYS A 232 -6.27 -8.10 6.25
C CYS A 232 -7.08 -8.24 7.54
N ILE A 233 -7.95 -7.26 7.79
CA ILE A 233 -9.02 -7.36 8.77
C ILE A 233 -10.30 -7.70 8.01
N ILE A 234 -11.01 -8.73 8.46
CA ILE A 234 -12.26 -9.16 7.83
C ILE A 234 -13.39 -8.90 8.83
N VAL A 235 -14.40 -8.16 8.40
CA VAL A 235 -15.57 -7.87 9.21
C VAL A 235 -16.80 -8.36 8.47
N PHE A 236 -17.61 -9.11 9.16
CA PHE A 236 -18.93 -9.54 8.71
C PHE A 236 -19.97 -8.72 9.46
N THR A 237 -21.03 -8.30 8.79
CA THR A 237 -22.20 -7.74 9.46
C THR A 237 -23.42 -8.64 9.24
N SER A 238 -24.28 -8.66 10.22
CA SER A 238 -25.58 -9.31 10.17
C SER A 238 -26.62 -8.49 10.96
N ASN A 239 -27.85 -8.60 10.59
CA ASN A 239 -28.99 -7.96 11.26
C ASN A 239 -29.68 -8.91 12.22
#